data_7a399a09d30fd25cf8c8f42a7c3aa4b0
#
_entry.id   7a399a09d30fd25cf8c8f42a7c3aa4b0
#
_cell.length_a   1.000
_cell.length_b   1.000
_cell.length_c   1.000
_cell.angle_alpha   90.00
_cell.angle_beta   90.00
_cell.angle_gamma   90.00
#
_symmetry.space_group_name_H-M   'P 1'
#
loop_
_entity.id
_entity.type
_entity.pdbx_description
1 polymer ?
#
loop_
_entity_poly.entity_id
_entity_poly.type
_entity_poly.pdbx_seq_one_letter_code
_entity_poly.pdbx_strand_id
1 'polypeptide(L)'
;MQARGHARALAICLLCMAGARAFAGQLTIDPAAHYPEGPLWIDGQLLYVEYSASNIKRWDGKRVSLYWHKDGCGANALIRFRGHLLVACYDSNTVVELDASGKELRVIRTDSRGKTFAGPNDFAADGHGGIYFSASGVYDIKAPITGAVLHISADGLTITEVANTIHYSNGLTLAKDGRHLLVAEMLAGRVLSFDIAADGTLGARTVWARLQDLAPPTPHEDAYNGPDGVKLGPDGNYYIAQNGSSRVLVADENRKLVRIIQVPTPYVTNIAFGPRGADTVFVTGAFEQWKAPFPGAVYLWTR
;
A
#
# COMPACT_ATOMS: atom_id res chain seq x y z
N MET A 1 -56.89 26.60 -42.19
CA MET A 1 -55.73 25.70 -42.07
C MET A 1 -55.01 26.02 -40.79
N GLN A 2 -55.22 25.26 -39.71
CA GLN A 2 -54.59 25.45 -38.43
C GLN A 2 -53.46 24.45 -38.29
N ALA A 3 -52.21 24.93 -38.11
CA ALA A 3 -51.04 24.12 -37.78
C ALA A 3 -50.98 23.93 -36.27
N ARG A 4 -51.09 22.67 -35.81
CA ARG A 4 -50.87 22.28 -34.40
C ARG A 4 -49.39 22.02 -34.18
N GLY A 5 -48.77 22.87 -33.40
CA GLY A 5 -47.40 22.67 -32.87
C GLY A 5 -47.41 21.64 -31.76
N HIS A 6 -46.59 20.58 -31.88
CA HIS A 6 -46.34 19.61 -30.84
C HIS A 6 -45.14 20.06 -30.04
N ALA A 7 -45.35 20.51 -28.82
CA ALA A 7 -44.33 20.74 -27.84
C ALA A 7 -43.82 19.39 -27.30
N ARG A 8 -42.57 19.01 -27.61
CA ARG A 8 -41.91 17.88 -26.95
C ARG A 8 -41.31 18.33 -25.64
N ALA A 9 -41.85 17.83 -24.55
CA ALA A 9 -41.29 18.00 -23.21
C ALA A 9 -39.98 17.16 -23.12
N LEU A 10 -38.88 17.87 -22.92
CA LEU A 10 -37.57 17.23 -22.65
C LEU A 10 -37.56 16.91 -21.15
N ALA A 11 -37.71 15.64 -20.79
CA ALA A 11 -37.50 15.15 -19.43
C ALA A 11 -36.02 15.14 -19.14
N ILE A 12 -35.52 16.10 -18.38
CA ILE A 12 -34.19 16.11 -17.83
C ILE A 12 -34.14 15.10 -16.68
N CYS A 13 -33.55 13.94 -16.95
CA CYS A 13 -33.28 12.95 -15.95
C CYS A 13 -32.09 13.46 -15.09
N LEU A 14 -32.38 14.05 -13.91
CA LEU A 14 -31.35 14.34 -12.92
C LEU A 14 -30.82 12.99 -12.39
N LEU A 15 -29.72 12.49 -12.97
CA LEU A 15 -28.92 11.46 -12.32
C LEU A 15 -28.39 12.06 -11.03
N CYS A 16 -28.85 11.56 -9.89
CA CYS A 16 -28.19 11.75 -8.59
C CYS A 16 -26.78 11.11 -8.67
N MET A 17 -25.79 11.89 -9.09
CA MET A 17 -24.41 11.58 -8.80
C MET A 17 -24.27 11.76 -7.28
N ALA A 18 -24.20 10.63 -6.54
CA ALA A 18 -23.68 10.63 -5.18
C ALA A 18 -22.24 11.14 -5.30
N GLY A 19 -22.04 12.44 -5.08
CA GLY A 19 -20.79 13.12 -5.32
C GLY A 19 -19.73 12.61 -4.36
N ALA A 20 -18.72 11.93 -4.88
CA ALA A 20 -17.49 11.72 -4.14
C ALA A 20 -16.96 13.09 -3.70
N ARG A 21 -17.03 13.38 -2.39
CA ARG A 21 -16.57 14.66 -1.84
C ARG A 21 -15.08 14.81 -2.16
N ALA A 22 -14.69 15.91 -2.75
CA ALA A 22 -13.29 16.25 -2.97
C ALA A 22 -12.59 16.49 -1.62
N PHE A 23 -11.27 16.21 -1.56
CA PHE A 23 -10.50 16.61 -0.39
C PHE A 23 -10.47 18.13 -0.29
N ALA A 24 -10.67 18.67 0.92
CA ALA A 24 -10.73 20.11 1.18
C ALA A 24 -9.34 20.72 1.38
N GLY A 25 -8.35 19.92 1.74
CA GLY A 25 -6.98 20.38 2.00
C GLY A 25 -5.93 19.31 1.84
N GLN A 26 -4.72 19.77 1.52
CA GLN A 26 -3.49 18.99 1.51
C GLN A 26 -2.47 19.66 2.41
N LEU A 27 -1.82 18.88 3.27
CA LEU A 27 -0.71 19.31 4.13
C LEU A 27 0.51 18.44 3.83
N THR A 28 1.67 19.03 3.68
CA THR A 28 2.94 18.31 3.71
C THR A 28 3.39 18.18 5.15
N ILE A 29 3.43 16.95 5.66
CA ILE A 29 3.84 16.62 7.04
C ILE A 29 5.35 16.64 7.18
N ASP A 30 6.03 15.97 6.25
CA ASP A 30 7.48 15.89 6.17
C ASP A 30 7.93 16.15 4.73
N PRO A 31 8.52 17.34 4.44
CA PRO A 31 8.99 17.68 3.09
C PRO A 31 10.40 17.14 2.79
N ALA A 32 11.07 16.54 3.76
CA ALA A 32 12.48 16.13 3.68
C ALA A 32 12.70 14.67 4.10
N ALA A 33 11.68 13.84 3.91
CA ALA A 33 11.77 12.41 4.17
C ALA A 33 12.69 11.71 3.14
N HIS A 34 13.28 10.59 3.54
CA HIS A 34 14.23 9.82 2.73
C HIS A 34 13.58 8.54 2.19
N TYR A 35 12.98 8.61 1.00
CA TYR A 35 12.17 7.55 0.38
C TYR A 35 11.13 7.02 1.37
N PRO A 36 10.15 7.83 1.77
CA PRO A 36 9.19 7.43 2.78
C PRO A 36 8.26 6.35 2.25
N GLU A 37 7.99 5.37 3.13
CA GLU A 37 7.21 4.17 2.88
C GLU A 37 6.35 3.80 4.09
N GLY A 38 5.54 2.75 3.93
CA GLY A 38 4.85 2.01 4.97
C GLY A 38 4.18 2.85 6.05
N PRO A 39 3.36 3.86 5.71
CA PRO A 39 2.68 4.69 6.71
C PRO A 39 1.69 3.84 7.50
N LEU A 40 1.62 4.07 8.81
CA LEU A 40 0.72 3.39 9.73
C LEU A 40 0.16 4.39 10.74
N TRP A 41 -1.16 4.60 10.72
CA TRP A 41 -1.83 5.34 11.79
C TRP A 41 -2.08 4.44 12.99
N ILE A 42 -1.52 4.77 14.13
CA ILE A 42 -1.56 3.94 15.33
C ILE A 42 -1.49 4.82 16.59
N ASP A 43 -2.34 4.54 17.57
CA ASP A 43 -2.34 5.21 18.89
C ASP A 43 -2.37 6.75 18.80
N GLY A 44 -3.14 7.29 17.83
CA GLY A 44 -3.30 8.72 17.63
C GLY A 44 -2.12 9.43 16.96
N GLN A 45 -1.20 8.70 16.37
CA GLN A 45 -0.04 9.22 15.66
C GLN A 45 0.20 8.50 14.33
N LEU A 46 0.93 9.14 13.42
CA LEU A 46 1.40 8.51 12.20
C LEU A 46 2.83 8.02 12.43
N LEU A 47 3.05 6.71 12.22
CA LEU A 47 4.38 6.16 11.98
C LEU A 47 4.56 6.00 10.48
N TYR A 48 5.76 6.19 9.97
CA TYR A 48 6.15 5.86 8.60
C TYR A 48 7.64 5.49 8.59
N VAL A 49 8.04 4.73 7.60
CA VAL A 49 9.45 4.37 7.45
C VAL A 49 10.13 5.29 6.46
N GLU A 50 11.44 5.42 6.60
CA GLU A 50 12.34 6.00 5.60
C GLU A 50 13.24 4.88 5.10
N TYR A 51 12.92 4.33 3.93
CA TYR A 51 13.64 3.18 3.37
C TYR A 51 15.14 3.45 3.26
N SER A 52 15.53 4.54 2.61
CA SER A 52 16.94 4.81 2.34
C SER A 52 17.74 5.28 3.57
N ALA A 53 17.06 5.68 4.64
CA ALA A 53 17.68 6.05 5.92
C ALA A 53 17.53 4.96 7.00
N SER A 54 16.85 3.85 6.68
CA SER A 54 16.57 2.74 7.62
C SER A 54 15.94 3.20 8.94
N ASN A 55 15.05 4.19 8.86
CA ASN A 55 14.37 4.81 10.00
C ASN A 55 12.90 4.41 10.08
N ILE A 56 12.36 4.51 11.30
CA ILE A 56 10.93 4.78 11.53
C ILE A 56 10.82 6.19 12.07
N LYS A 57 9.99 7.02 11.46
CA LYS A 57 9.62 8.36 11.92
C LYS A 57 8.23 8.34 12.54
N ARG A 58 7.99 9.28 13.41
CA ARG A 58 6.72 9.51 14.07
C ARG A 58 6.29 10.96 13.90
N TRP A 59 5.05 11.17 13.47
CA TRP A 59 4.37 12.46 13.51
C TRP A 59 3.25 12.43 14.55
N ASP A 60 3.30 13.34 15.53
CA ASP A 60 2.36 13.44 16.66
C ASP A 60 1.20 14.44 16.42
N GLY A 61 1.01 14.86 15.17
CA GLY A 61 0.07 15.90 14.79
C GLY A 61 0.70 17.29 14.72
N LYS A 62 1.93 17.48 15.18
CA LYS A 62 2.65 18.77 15.21
C LYS A 62 4.08 18.66 14.71
N ARG A 63 4.81 17.62 15.13
CA ARG A 63 6.23 17.46 14.86
C ARG A 63 6.56 16.05 14.37
N VAL A 64 7.55 15.99 13.49
CA VAL A 64 8.19 14.75 13.09
C VAL A 64 9.40 14.49 14.01
N SER A 65 9.55 13.26 14.46
CA SER A 65 10.69 12.81 15.28
C SER A 65 11.10 11.39 14.89
N LEU A 66 12.36 11.04 15.14
CA LEU A 66 12.84 9.68 15.02
C LEU A 66 12.17 8.80 16.07
N TYR A 67 11.64 7.64 15.65
CA TYR A 67 11.08 6.63 16.55
C TYR A 67 12.01 5.42 16.71
N TRP A 68 12.62 4.97 15.62
CA TRP A 68 13.54 3.83 15.61
C TRP A 68 14.50 3.94 14.42
N HIS A 69 15.69 3.33 14.56
CA HIS A 69 16.70 3.25 13.50
C HIS A 69 17.46 1.94 13.57
N LYS A 70 17.78 1.37 12.41
CA LYS A 70 18.65 0.19 12.31
C LYS A 70 19.40 0.22 10.99
N ASP A 71 20.71 0.40 11.07
CA ASP A 71 21.61 0.39 9.91
C ASP A 71 21.39 -0.85 9.04
N GLY A 72 21.27 -0.64 7.73
CA GLY A 72 21.12 -1.69 6.73
C GLY A 72 19.76 -2.42 6.74
N CYS A 73 18.78 -1.95 7.50
CA CYS A 73 17.44 -2.54 7.47
C CYS A 73 16.76 -2.31 6.11
N GLY A 74 16.84 -1.07 5.56
CA GLY A 74 15.98 -0.70 4.44
C GLY A 74 14.51 -0.83 4.85
N ALA A 75 14.11 -0.08 5.90
CA ALA A 75 12.77 -0.21 6.48
C ALA A 75 11.70 0.15 5.45
N ASN A 76 10.76 -0.77 5.17
CA ASN A 76 9.82 -0.61 4.08
C ASN A 76 8.33 -0.58 4.52
N ALA A 77 7.95 -1.31 5.53
CA ALA A 77 6.59 -1.27 6.06
C ALA A 77 6.50 -1.58 7.55
N LEU A 78 5.33 -1.26 8.11
CA LEU A 78 4.97 -1.43 9.51
C LEU A 78 3.61 -2.09 9.65
N ILE A 79 3.47 -2.96 10.64
CA ILE A 79 2.17 -3.46 11.08
C ILE A 79 2.15 -3.73 12.58
N ARG A 80 1.01 -3.48 13.24
CA ARG A 80 0.79 -3.98 14.60
C ARG A 80 0.46 -5.47 14.56
N PHE A 81 1.17 -6.26 15.34
CA PHE A 81 0.95 -7.69 15.48
C PHE A 81 1.14 -8.10 16.95
N ARG A 82 0.11 -8.68 17.57
CA ARG A 82 0.14 -9.18 18.96
C ARG A 82 0.59 -8.14 20.00
N GLY A 83 0.22 -6.87 19.81
CA GLY A 83 0.63 -5.77 20.69
C GLY A 83 2.02 -5.18 20.41
N HIS A 84 2.79 -5.79 19.52
CA HIS A 84 4.10 -5.35 19.06
C HIS A 84 4.01 -4.68 17.69
N LEU A 85 5.11 -4.10 17.23
CA LEU A 85 5.26 -3.55 15.90
C LEU A 85 6.22 -4.44 15.09
N LEU A 86 5.77 -4.94 13.94
CA LEU A 86 6.68 -5.57 12.99
C LEU A 86 7.13 -4.56 11.95
N VAL A 87 8.41 -4.66 11.58
CA VAL A 87 9.09 -3.83 10.57
C VAL A 87 9.58 -4.75 9.46
N ALA A 88 9.15 -4.51 8.23
CA ALA A 88 9.74 -5.15 7.06
C ALA A 88 11.08 -4.46 6.76
N CYS A 89 12.17 -5.21 6.82
CA CYS A 89 13.51 -4.75 6.51
C CYS A 89 13.95 -5.32 5.16
N TYR A 90 13.73 -4.57 4.10
CA TYR A 90 13.93 -5.00 2.71
C TYR A 90 15.39 -5.37 2.43
N ASP A 91 16.34 -4.48 2.74
CA ASP A 91 17.76 -4.67 2.41
C ASP A 91 18.43 -5.79 3.22
N SER A 92 18.04 -5.92 4.49
CA SER A 92 18.58 -6.99 5.35
C SER A 92 17.84 -8.33 5.19
N ASN A 93 16.79 -8.40 4.37
CA ASN A 93 15.95 -9.59 4.19
C ASN A 93 15.38 -10.13 5.50
N THR A 94 14.92 -9.25 6.40
CA THR A 94 14.44 -9.63 7.73
C THR A 94 13.11 -8.97 8.07
N VAL A 95 12.41 -9.54 9.04
CA VAL A 95 11.32 -8.87 9.74
C VAL A 95 11.77 -8.64 11.18
N VAL A 96 11.74 -7.40 11.65
CA VAL A 96 12.13 -7.03 13.01
C VAL A 96 10.88 -6.82 13.84
N GLU A 97 10.84 -7.37 15.05
CA GLU A 97 9.76 -7.18 16.02
C GLU A 97 10.22 -6.21 17.12
N LEU A 98 9.44 -5.15 17.31
CA LEU A 98 9.67 -4.11 18.32
C LEU A 98 8.56 -4.12 19.36
N ASP A 99 8.91 -3.84 20.62
CA ASP A 99 7.91 -3.53 21.63
C ASP A 99 7.35 -2.09 21.46
N ALA A 100 6.41 -1.72 22.32
CA ALA A 100 5.77 -0.39 22.27
C ALA A 100 6.73 0.79 22.54
N SER A 101 7.92 0.54 23.08
CA SER A 101 8.96 1.54 23.28
C SER A 101 9.92 1.68 22.09
N GLY A 102 9.81 0.79 21.10
CA GLY A 102 10.74 0.70 19.97
C GLY A 102 11.97 -0.17 20.25
N LYS A 103 11.99 -0.92 21.35
CA LYS A 103 13.08 -1.87 21.63
C LYS A 103 12.90 -3.14 20.80
N GLU A 104 13.98 -3.60 20.16
CA GLU A 104 14.00 -4.86 19.41
C GLU A 104 13.79 -6.06 20.34
N LEU A 105 12.82 -6.90 20.02
CA LEU A 105 12.51 -8.16 20.71
C LEU A 105 13.12 -9.35 19.98
N ARG A 106 12.98 -9.39 18.66
CA ARG A 106 13.57 -10.44 17.81
C ARG A 106 13.76 -9.96 16.37
N VAL A 107 14.63 -10.69 15.65
CA VAL A 107 14.85 -10.53 14.21
C VAL A 107 14.54 -11.87 13.54
N ILE A 108 13.56 -11.88 12.67
CA ILE A 108 13.09 -13.04 11.92
C ILE A 108 13.79 -13.02 10.56
N ARG A 109 14.49 -14.11 10.18
CA ARG A 109 15.34 -14.17 8.98
C ARG A 109 14.85 -15.18 7.96
N THR A 110 14.06 -16.15 8.39
CA THR A 110 13.66 -17.30 7.57
C THR A 110 12.19 -17.65 7.83
N ASP A 111 11.61 -18.34 6.88
CA ASP A 111 10.36 -19.06 7.09
C ASP A 111 10.57 -20.30 7.99
N SER A 112 9.51 -21.02 8.29
CA SER A 112 9.55 -22.22 9.14
C SER A 112 10.29 -23.41 8.53
N ARG A 113 10.68 -23.31 7.25
CA ARG A 113 11.50 -24.32 6.56
C ARG A 113 12.97 -23.91 6.46
N GLY A 114 13.34 -22.74 7.02
CA GLY A 114 14.70 -22.20 6.98
C GLY A 114 15.04 -21.43 5.70
N LYS A 115 14.05 -21.16 4.81
CA LYS A 115 14.27 -20.36 3.61
C LYS A 115 14.31 -18.88 3.99
N THR A 116 15.35 -18.17 3.56
CA THR A 116 15.49 -16.72 3.76
C THR A 116 14.44 -15.94 2.95
N PHE A 117 14.03 -14.79 3.46
CA PHE A 117 13.16 -13.88 2.73
C PHE A 117 13.91 -13.19 1.59
N ALA A 118 13.18 -12.65 0.63
CA ALA A 118 13.75 -11.91 -0.49
C ALA A 118 13.10 -10.53 -0.58
N GLY A 119 13.60 -9.57 0.19
CA GLY A 119 13.06 -8.21 0.27
C GLY A 119 11.66 -8.14 0.89
N PRO A 120 11.48 -8.37 2.22
CA PRO A 120 10.22 -8.10 2.90
C PRO A 120 9.79 -6.66 2.64
N ASN A 121 8.53 -6.46 2.19
CA ASN A 121 8.10 -5.18 1.67
C ASN A 121 6.88 -4.61 2.43
N ASP A 122 5.69 -5.18 2.30
CA ASP A 122 4.48 -4.64 2.91
C ASP A 122 3.72 -5.74 3.70
N PHE A 123 2.77 -5.32 4.54
CA PHE A 123 1.99 -6.20 5.42
C PHE A 123 0.48 -5.98 5.24
N ALA A 124 -0.29 -7.04 5.47
CA ALA A 124 -1.74 -6.99 5.67
C ALA A 124 -2.18 -7.96 6.78
N ALA A 125 -3.15 -7.58 7.61
CA ALA A 125 -3.80 -8.51 8.52
C ALA A 125 -4.60 -9.55 7.71
N ASP A 126 -4.64 -10.80 8.19
CA ASP A 126 -5.41 -11.89 7.57
C ASP A 126 -6.89 -11.93 8.01
N GLY A 127 -7.27 -11.07 8.96
CA GLY A 127 -8.61 -11.05 9.56
C GLY A 127 -8.83 -12.08 10.67
N HIS A 128 -7.88 -12.95 10.93
CA HIS A 128 -7.97 -14.05 11.92
C HIS A 128 -6.85 -13.99 12.99
N GLY A 129 -6.15 -12.87 13.05
CA GLY A 129 -5.09 -12.61 14.02
C GLY A 129 -3.67 -12.91 13.51
N GLY A 130 -3.54 -13.49 12.34
CA GLY A 130 -2.29 -13.62 11.59
C GLY A 130 -2.08 -12.45 10.62
N ILE A 131 -0.99 -12.50 9.88
CA ILE A 131 -0.66 -11.47 8.87
C ILE A 131 -0.05 -12.10 7.62
N TYR A 132 -0.30 -11.46 6.47
CA TYR A 132 0.47 -11.67 5.26
C TYR A 132 1.55 -10.61 5.13
N PHE A 133 2.67 -10.97 4.51
CA PHE A 133 3.63 -10.00 4.04
C PHE A 133 4.17 -10.37 2.65
N SER A 134 4.45 -9.35 1.86
CA SER A 134 5.10 -9.52 0.58
C SER A 134 6.61 -9.61 0.76
N ALA A 135 7.24 -10.45 -0.04
CA ALA A 135 8.69 -10.50 -0.25
C ALA A 135 8.91 -10.23 -1.74
N SER A 136 9.40 -9.03 -2.06
CA SER A 136 9.33 -8.50 -3.44
C SER A 136 10.14 -9.29 -4.46
N GLY A 137 11.26 -9.88 -4.03
CA GLY A 137 12.22 -10.47 -4.94
C GLY A 137 13.12 -9.40 -5.60
N VAL A 138 13.55 -9.67 -6.83
CA VAL A 138 14.48 -8.80 -7.55
C VAL A 138 13.73 -7.70 -8.30
N TYR A 139 14.16 -6.44 -8.11
CA TYR A 139 13.63 -5.28 -8.85
C TYR A 139 14.31 -5.13 -10.21
N ASP A 140 14.05 -6.08 -11.09
CA ASP A 140 14.53 -6.06 -12.48
C ASP A 140 13.54 -6.80 -13.38
N ILE A 141 13.06 -6.12 -14.43
CA ILE A 141 12.10 -6.68 -15.41
C ILE A 141 12.67 -7.86 -16.23
N LYS A 142 13.99 -8.06 -16.24
CA LYS A 142 14.68 -9.12 -16.96
C LYS A 142 15.15 -10.27 -16.05
N ALA A 143 15.09 -10.06 -14.73
CA ALA A 143 15.50 -11.08 -13.77
C ALA A 143 14.43 -12.19 -13.63
N PRO A 144 14.80 -13.37 -13.10
CA PRO A 144 13.84 -14.38 -12.70
C PRO A 144 12.79 -13.83 -11.73
N ILE A 145 11.54 -14.19 -11.92
CA ILE A 145 10.43 -13.76 -11.07
C ILE A 145 10.47 -14.54 -9.76
N THR A 146 10.86 -13.88 -8.68
CA THR A 146 11.08 -14.50 -7.36
C THR A 146 10.20 -13.91 -6.25
N GLY A 147 9.37 -12.92 -6.55
CA GLY A 147 8.48 -12.34 -5.56
C GLY A 147 7.46 -13.34 -5.02
N ALA A 148 7.15 -13.20 -3.73
CA ALA A 148 6.33 -14.13 -2.97
C ALA A 148 5.41 -13.40 -1.99
N VAL A 149 4.44 -14.13 -1.44
CA VAL A 149 3.68 -13.76 -0.25
C VAL A 149 3.90 -14.82 0.80
N LEU A 150 4.17 -14.38 2.02
CA LEU A 150 4.30 -15.24 3.19
C LEU A 150 3.17 -14.92 4.19
N HIS A 151 2.81 -15.92 4.98
CA HIS A 151 1.83 -15.81 6.06
C HIS A 151 2.50 -16.11 7.40
N ILE A 152 2.26 -15.26 8.39
CA ILE A 152 2.61 -15.48 9.79
C ILE A 152 1.34 -15.86 10.52
N SER A 153 1.34 -17.04 11.15
CA SER A 153 0.19 -17.54 11.93
C SER A 153 -0.16 -16.61 13.10
N ALA A 154 -1.40 -16.67 13.58
CA ALA A 154 -1.90 -15.82 14.66
C ALA A 154 -1.08 -15.93 15.97
N ASP A 155 -0.47 -17.08 16.25
CA ASP A 155 0.44 -17.27 17.39
C ASP A 155 1.85 -16.73 17.13
N GLY A 156 2.17 -16.35 15.89
CA GLY A 156 3.48 -15.83 15.48
C GLY A 156 4.59 -16.88 15.40
N LEU A 157 4.24 -18.17 15.44
CA LEU A 157 5.21 -19.27 15.50
C LEU A 157 5.50 -19.89 14.13
N THR A 158 4.52 -19.86 13.21
CA THR A 158 4.66 -20.47 11.89
C THR A 158 4.71 -19.37 10.82
N ILE A 159 5.71 -19.45 9.94
CA ILE A 159 5.85 -18.57 8.78
C ILE A 159 5.94 -19.45 7.54
N THR A 160 5.00 -19.26 6.63
CA THR A 160 4.88 -20.12 5.44
C THR A 160 4.78 -19.27 4.18
N GLU A 161 5.54 -19.63 3.14
CA GLU A 161 5.33 -19.09 1.79
C GLU A 161 4.00 -19.65 1.26
N VAL A 162 3.06 -18.77 0.96
CA VAL A 162 1.68 -19.13 0.55
C VAL A 162 1.40 -18.78 -0.92
N ALA A 163 2.20 -17.92 -1.54
CA ALA A 163 2.20 -17.67 -2.98
C ALA A 163 3.60 -17.28 -3.45
N ASN A 164 3.90 -17.49 -4.72
CA ASN A 164 5.18 -17.13 -5.34
C ASN A 164 5.01 -16.79 -6.83
N THR A 165 6.14 -16.55 -7.51
CA THR A 165 6.15 -16.21 -8.94
C THR A 165 5.30 -14.95 -9.21
N ILE A 166 5.50 -13.92 -8.38
CA ILE A 166 4.90 -12.59 -8.49
C ILE A 166 6.01 -11.63 -8.92
N HIS A 167 5.78 -10.90 -10.01
CA HIS A 167 6.78 -10.01 -10.57
C HIS A 167 6.90 -8.72 -9.75
N TYR A 168 7.70 -8.79 -8.68
CA TYR A 168 7.87 -7.79 -7.64
C TYR A 168 6.59 -7.59 -6.83
N SER A 169 6.32 -8.51 -5.89
CA SER A 169 5.19 -8.39 -4.97
C SER A 169 5.41 -7.20 -4.05
N ASN A 170 4.43 -6.29 -3.99
CA ASN A 170 4.52 -5.04 -3.26
C ASN A 170 3.34 -4.93 -2.28
N GLY A 171 2.60 -3.83 -2.28
CA GLY A 171 1.49 -3.61 -1.38
C GLY A 171 0.44 -4.72 -1.38
N LEU A 172 -0.12 -5.00 -0.23
CA LEU A 172 -1.18 -6.00 -0.10
C LEU A 172 -2.25 -5.55 0.89
N THR A 173 -3.47 -6.06 0.71
CA THR A 173 -4.60 -5.79 1.60
C THR A 173 -5.62 -6.90 1.56
N LEU A 174 -6.25 -7.18 2.70
CA LEU A 174 -7.44 -8.03 2.74
C LEU A 174 -8.56 -7.34 1.96
N ALA A 175 -9.25 -8.08 1.09
CA ALA A 175 -10.40 -7.56 0.40
C ALA A 175 -11.59 -7.36 1.36
N LYS A 176 -12.53 -6.50 0.98
CA LYS A 176 -13.71 -6.13 1.79
C LYS A 176 -14.56 -7.33 2.20
N ASP A 177 -14.57 -8.38 1.40
CA ASP A 177 -15.31 -9.61 1.70
C ASP A 177 -14.61 -10.53 2.72
N GLY A 178 -13.37 -10.20 3.10
CA GLY A 178 -12.56 -10.99 4.02
C GLY A 178 -12.10 -12.35 3.50
N ARG A 179 -12.34 -12.65 2.22
CA ARG A 179 -12.07 -13.97 1.60
C ARG A 179 -10.99 -13.92 0.53
N HIS A 180 -10.55 -12.73 0.16
CA HIS A 180 -9.53 -12.55 -0.85
C HIS A 180 -8.39 -11.68 -0.32
N LEU A 181 -7.18 -11.98 -0.73
CA LEU A 181 -6.01 -11.13 -0.56
C LEU A 181 -5.70 -10.45 -1.89
N LEU A 182 -5.68 -9.12 -1.90
CA LEU A 182 -5.20 -8.35 -3.04
C LEU A 182 -3.71 -8.08 -2.88
N VAL A 183 -2.94 -8.27 -3.96
CA VAL A 183 -1.48 -8.10 -3.97
C VAL A 183 -1.07 -7.31 -5.21
N ALA A 184 -0.34 -6.23 -5.02
CA ALA A 184 0.30 -5.49 -6.10
C ALA A 184 1.41 -6.35 -6.74
N GLU A 185 1.31 -6.56 -8.04
CA GLU A 185 2.38 -7.11 -8.89
C GLU A 185 2.95 -5.96 -9.70
N MET A 186 3.93 -5.26 -9.10
CA MET A 186 4.37 -3.93 -9.53
C MET A 186 4.92 -3.94 -10.95
N LEU A 187 5.90 -4.82 -11.24
CA LEU A 187 6.54 -4.89 -12.55
C LEU A 187 5.68 -5.52 -13.65
N ALA A 188 4.43 -5.95 -13.31
CA ALA A 188 3.43 -6.39 -14.26
C ALA A 188 2.25 -5.40 -14.39
N GLY A 189 2.29 -4.25 -13.71
CA GLY A 189 1.30 -3.18 -13.79
C GLY A 189 -0.11 -3.60 -13.38
N ARG A 190 -0.25 -4.54 -12.43
CA ARG A 190 -1.55 -5.11 -12.06
C ARG A 190 -1.65 -5.45 -10.57
N VAL A 191 -2.89 -5.54 -10.09
CA VAL A 191 -3.22 -6.07 -8.77
C VAL A 191 -3.79 -7.48 -8.96
N LEU A 192 -3.25 -8.43 -8.24
CA LEU A 192 -3.71 -9.81 -8.18
C LEU A 192 -4.73 -9.99 -7.07
N SER A 193 -5.60 -11.00 -7.20
CA SER A 193 -6.49 -11.49 -6.15
C SER A 193 -6.23 -12.97 -5.92
N PHE A 194 -6.10 -13.36 -4.67
CA PHE A 194 -5.96 -14.74 -4.24
C PHE A 194 -7.13 -15.12 -3.32
N ASP A 195 -7.72 -16.28 -3.54
CA ASP A 195 -8.65 -16.87 -2.58
C ASP A 195 -7.92 -17.20 -1.29
N ILE A 196 -8.53 -16.96 -0.13
CA ILE A 196 -7.97 -17.30 1.19
C ILE A 196 -8.70 -18.54 1.71
N ALA A 197 -7.95 -19.60 1.99
CA ALA A 197 -8.46 -20.79 2.66
C ALA A 197 -8.56 -20.59 4.19
N ALA A 198 -9.31 -21.43 4.87
CA ALA A 198 -9.54 -21.30 6.31
C ALA A 198 -8.27 -21.41 7.18
N ASP A 199 -7.22 -22.02 6.66
CA ASP A 199 -5.91 -22.14 7.31
C ASP A 199 -4.94 -20.97 6.95
N GLY A 200 -5.41 -19.98 6.20
CA GLY A 200 -4.62 -18.82 5.75
C GLY A 200 -3.77 -19.09 4.51
N THR A 201 -3.82 -20.31 3.94
CA THR A 201 -3.16 -20.56 2.65
C THR A 201 -3.88 -19.86 1.51
N LEU A 202 -3.13 -19.52 0.45
CA LEU A 202 -3.70 -18.85 -0.73
C LEU A 202 -3.98 -19.87 -1.83
N GLY A 203 -5.18 -19.80 -2.37
CA GLY A 203 -5.67 -20.64 -3.45
C GLY A 203 -5.45 -20.02 -4.84
N ALA A 204 -6.49 -20.08 -5.68
CA ALA A 204 -6.43 -19.61 -7.06
C ALA A 204 -6.05 -18.13 -7.16
N ARG A 205 -5.18 -17.84 -8.13
CA ARG A 205 -4.72 -16.48 -8.45
C ARG A 205 -5.45 -15.97 -9.69
N THR A 206 -6.05 -14.79 -9.58
CA THR A 206 -6.67 -14.07 -10.68
C THR A 206 -6.14 -12.65 -10.77
N VAL A 207 -6.35 -11.97 -11.91
CA VAL A 207 -6.07 -10.52 -12.01
C VAL A 207 -7.30 -9.77 -11.50
N TRP A 208 -7.13 -9.04 -10.39
CA TRP A 208 -8.19 -8.18 -9.89
C TRP A 208 -8.35 -6.93 -10.77
N ALA A 209 -7.26 -6.21 -11.08
CA ALA A 209 -7.29 -5.10 -12.03
C ALA A 209 -5.90 -4.89 -12.67
N ARG A 210 -5.86 -4.42 -13.91
CA ARG A 210 -4.69 -3.82 -14.54
C ARG A 210 -4.78 -2.30 -14.38
N LEU A 211 -3.69 -1.62 -14.07
CA LEU A 211 -3.74 -0.16 -13.85
C LEU A 211 -4.19 0.58 -15.09
N GLN A 212 -3.78 0.14 -16.28
CA GLN A 212 -4.20 0.73 -17.57
C GLN A 212 -5.72 0.64 -17.83
N ASP A 213 -6.40 -0.33 -17.20
CA ASP A 213 -7.86 -0.49 -17.31
C ASP A 213 -8.60 0.45 -16.34
N LEU A 214 -7.92 0.88 -15.26
CA LEU A 214 -8.45 1.83 -14.29
C LEU A 214 -8.27 3.28 -14.76
N ALA A 215 -7.09 3.61 -15.28
CA ALA A 215 -6.77 4.97 -15.73
C ALA A 215 -5.74 4.93 -16.87
N PRO A 216 -5.80 5.88 -17.82
CA PRO A 216 -4.79 5.98 -18.87
C PRO A 216 -3.38 6.12 -18.28
N PRO A 217 -2.33 5.57 -18.95
CA PRO A 217 -0.96 5.74 -18.52
C PRO A 217 -0.56 7.24 -18.51
N THR A 218 0.37 7.59 -17.64
CA THR A 218 0.94 8.94 -17.62
C THR A 218 2.24 8.98 -18.45
N PRO A 219 2.68 10.18 -18.92
CA PRO A 219 3.88 10.30 -19.72
C PRO A 219 5.18 9.88 -19.03
N HIS A 220 5.16 9.74 -17.71
CA HIS A 220 6.34 9.41 -16.89
C HIS A 220 6.39 7.93 -16.49
N GLU A 221 5.38 7.13 -16.84
CA GLU A 221 5.38 5.70 -16.57
C GLU A 221 6.39 4.98 -17.46
N ASP A 222 7.16 4.09 -16.85
CA ASP A 222 8.07 3.17 -17.51
C ASP A 222 7.81 1.71 -17.06
N ALA A 223 8.60 0.77 -17.55
CA ALA A 223 8.43 -0.65 -17.25
C ALA A 223 8.75 -1.03 -15.78
N TYR A 224 9.34 -0.12 -15.01
CA TYR A 224 9.63 -0.31 -13.59
C TYR A 224 8.55 0.29 -12.69
N ASN A 225 7.59 1.03 -13.24
CA ASN A 225 6.52 1.65 -12.49
C ASN A 225 5.27 0.75 -12.45
N GLY A 226 4.45 0.92 -11.44
CA GLY A 226 3.24 0.10 -11.29
C GLY A 226 2.51 0.34 -9.97
N PRO A 227 1.62 -0.58 -9.58
CA PRO A 227 1.00 -0.50 -8.27
C PRO A 227 2.04 -0.78 -7.18
N ASP A 228 2.15 0.15 -6.25
CA ASP A 228 2.98 0.06 -5.06
C ASP A 228 2.10 -0.30 -3.86
N GLY A 229 1.92 0.53 -2.85
CA GLY A 229 0.99 0.26 -1.76
C GLY A 229 -0.46 0.09 -2.24
N VAL A 230 -1.15 -0.92 -1.71
CA VAL A 230 -2.59 -1.16 -1.95
C VAL A 230 -3.29 -1.29 -0.62
N LYS A 231 -4.32 -0.49 -0.36
CA LYS A 231 -5.05 -0.48 0.91
C LYS A 231 -6.56 -0.40 0.70
N LEU A 232 -7.32 -1.18 1.47
CA LEU A 232 -8.76 -1.01 1.59
C LEU A 232 -9.04 0.20 2.49
N GLY A 233 -9.71 1.20 1.96
CA GLY A 233 -10.08 2.41 2.70
C GLY A 233 -11.31 2.23 3.58
N PRO A 234 -11.48 3.10 4.58
CA PRO A 234 -12.65 3.07 5.48
C PRO A 234 -13.98 3.36 4.75
N ASP A 235 -13.92 3.90 3.54
CA ASP A 235 -15.07 4.11 2.64
C ASP A 235 -15.39 2.87 1.78
N GLY A 236 -14.67 1.77 1.97
CA GLY A 236 -14.85 0.52 1.25
C GLY A 236 -14.27 0.49 -0.16
N ASN A 237 -13.52 1.53 -0.54
CA ASN A 237 -12.80 1.59 -1.82
C ASN A 237 -11.34 1.14 -1.64
N TYR A 238 -10.72 0.72 -2.73
CA TYR A 238 -9.32 0.34 -2.78
C TYR A 238 -8.48 1.51 -3.26
N TYR A 239 -7.47 1.87 -2.48
CA TYR A 239 -6.52 2.93 -2.78
C TYR A 239 -5.23 2.28 -3.26
N ILE A 240 -4.78 2.63 -4.46
CA ILE A 240 -3.61 2.06 -5.12
C ILE A 240 -2.63 3.19 -5.36
N ALA A 241 -1.50 3.18 -4.65
CA ALA A 241 -0.38 4.06 -4.96
C ALA A 241 0.17 3.66 -6.33
N GLN A 242 0.18 4.60 -7.27
CA GLN A 242 0.74 4.36 -8.59
C GLN A 242 2.12 5.02 -8.67
N ASN A 243 3.13 4.21 -8.44
CA ASN A 243 4.53 4.60 -8.55
C ASN A 243 4.84 5.04 -9.98
N GLY A 244 5.58 6.15 -10.13
CA GLY A 244 5.93 6.75 -11.43
C GLY A 244 4.84 7.65 -12.04
N SER A 245 3.67 7.82 -11.38
CA SER A 245 2.52 8.47 -11.99
C SER A 245 1.94 9.64 -11.19
N SER A 246 2.58 10.04 -10.09
CA SER A 246 2.15 11.16 -9.24
C SER A 246 0.70 11.05 -8.76
N ARG A 247 0.19 9.85 -8.51
CA ARG A 247 -1.23 9.68 -8.15
C ARG A 247 -1.51 8.44 -7.31
N VAL A 248 -2.62 8.52 -6.57
CA VAL A 248 -3.30 7.37 -6.01
C VAL A 248 -4.58 7.13 -6.80
N LEU A 249 -4.77 5.94 -7.33
CA LEU A 249 -6.04 5.51 -7.93
C LEU A 249 -6.97 5.00 -6.83
N VAL A 250 -8.22 5.44 -6.84
CA VAL A 250 -9.24 4.94 -5.92
C VAL A 250 -10.31 4.23 -6.73
N ALA A 251 -10.46 2.94 -6.54
CA ALA A 251 -11.40 2.08 -7.27
C ALA A 251 -12.39 1.41 -6.30
N ASP A 252 -13.61 1.18 -6.75
CA ASP A 252 -14.60 0.42 -5.99
C ASP A 252 -14.37 -1.10 -6.11
N GLU A 253 -15.19 -1.88 -5.42
CA GLU A 253 -15.14 -3.35 -5.44
C GLU A 253 -15.40 -3.95 -6.84
N ASN A 254 -16.08 -3.19 -7.73
CA ASN A 254 -16.31 -3.57 -9.12
C ASN A 254 -15.18 -3.12 -10.06
N ARG A 255 -14.07 -2.62 -9.51
CA ARG A 255 -12.91 -2.14 -10.27
C ARG A 255 -13.22 -0.90 -11.11
N LYS A 256 -14.23 -0.13 -10.73
CA LYS A 256 -14.54 1.15 -11.36
C LYS A 256 -13.74 2.25 -10.66
N LEU A 257 -13.06 3.07 -11.43
CA LEU A 257 -12.35 4.24 -10.91
C LEU A 257 -13.38 5.23 -10.31
N VAL A 258 -13.23 5.52 -9.01
CA VAL A 258 -14.06 6.44 -8.26
C VAL A 258 -13.41 7.82 -8.21
N ARG A 259 -12.07 7.86 -8.08
CA ARG A 259 -11.31 9.09 -7.89
C ARG A 259 -9.83 8.87 -8.21
N ILE A 260 -9.17 9.97 -8.57
CA ILE A 260 -7.71 10.08 -8.60
C ILE A 260 -7.31 11.14 -7.56
N ILE A 261 -6.34 10.82 -6.71
CA ILE A 261 -5.69 11.79 -5.81
C ILE A 261 -4.34 12.12 -6.45
N GLN A 262 -4.17 13.38 -6.85
CA GLN A 262 -2.89 13.86 -7.36
C GLN A 262 -1.91 14.05 -6.22
N VAL A 263 -0.69 13.57 -6.38
CA VAL A 263 0.37 13.61 -5.38
C VAL A 263 1.55 14.41 -5.94
N PRO A 264 2.16 15.34 -5.18
CA PRO A 264 3.26 16.17 -5.69
C PRO A 264 4.53 15.39 -6.04
N THR A 265 4.72 14.20 -5.47
CA THR A 265 5.87 13.32 -5.76
C THR A 265 5.54 12.35 -6.90
N PRO A 266 6.46 12.10 -7.86
CA PRO A 266 6.23 11.17 -8.95
C PRO A 266 6.14 9.72 -8.50
N TYR A 267 6.98 9.30 -7.57
CA TYR A 267 7.05 7.92 -7.08
C TYR A 267 6.21 7.80 -5.81
N VAL A 268 4.90 7.66 -5.99
CA VAL A 268 3.96 7.44 -4.87
C VAL A 268 4.13 6.03 -4.37
N THR A 269 4.41 5.90 -3.08
CA THR A 269 4.81 4.60 -2.51
C THR A 269 3.67 3.92 -1.75
N ASN A 270 3.06 4.56 -0.76
CA ASN A 270 2.07 3.87 0.06
C ASN A 270 1.01 4.82 0.65
N ILE A 271 -0.02 4.24 1.29
CA ILE A 271 -1.17 4.94 1.83
C ILE A 271 -1.50 4.41 3.23
N ALA A 272 -1.95 5.32 4.11
CA ALA A 272 -2.62 4.97 5.35
C ALA A 272 -3.84 5.87 5.58
N PHE A 273 -4.70 5.45 6.49
CA PHE A 273 -5.91 6.20 6.85
C PHE A 273 -5.82 6.67 8.30
N GLY A 274 -6.35 7.87 8.57
CA GLY A 274 -6.40 8.47 9.89
C GLY A 274 -7.43 7.83 10.81
N PRO A 275 -7.82 8.52 11.90
CA PRO A 275 -8.76 8.00 12.88
C PRO A 275 -10.06 7.56 12.21
N ARG A 276 -10.66 6.50 12.72
CA ARG A 276 -11.93 5.98 12.22
C ARG A 276 -13.00 7.09 12.23
N GLY A 277 -13.60 7.35 11.07
CA GLY A 277 -14.59 8.41 10.88
C GLY A 277 -14.00 9.76 10.46
N ALA A 278 -12.68 9.93 10.45
CA ALA A 278 -12.02 11.08 9.86
C ALA A 278 -11.72 10.78 8.38
N ASP A 279 -12.12 11.68 7.49
CA ASP A 279 -11.78 11.61 6.07
C ASP A 279 -10.32 12.04 5.86
N THR A 280 -9.39 11.26 6.42
CA THR A 280 -7.95 11.55 6.40
C THR A 280 -7.19 10.46 5.68
N VAL A 281 -6.40 10.84 4.68
CA VAL A 281 -5.54 9.95 3.91
C VAL A 281 -4.11 10.44 4.00
N PHE A 282 -3.23 9.60 4.52
CA PHE A 282 -1.79 9.81 4.48
C PHE A 282 -1.22 9.14 3.24
N VAL A 283 -0.30 9.82 2.56
CA VAL A 283 0.38 9.29 1.38
C VAL A 283 1.87 9.57 1.50
N THR A 284 2.66 8.57 1.22
CA THR A 284 4.12 8.67 1.11
C THR A 284 4.54 8.67 -0.35
N GLY A 285 5.67 9.31 -0.66
CA GLY A 285 6.20 9.27 -2.02
C GLY A 285 7.57 9.92 -2.12
N ALA A 286 8.33 9.51 -3.13
CA ALA A 286 9.68 9.98 -3.39
C ALA A 286 9.73 10.91 -4.61
N PHE A 287 10.68 11.83 -4.64
CA PHE A 287 10.99 12.68 -5.79
C PHE A 287 11.98 12.01 -6.74
N GLU A 288 12.74 11.04 -6.21
CA GLU A 288 13.78 10.31 -6.93
C GLU A 288 13.82 8.85 -6.43
N GLN A 289 14.00 7.88 -7.33
CA GLN A 289 14.11 6.45 -6.96
C GLN A 289 15.40 5.78 -7.43
N TRP A 290 16.19 6.44 -8.29
CA TRP A 290 17.40 5.84 -8.86
C TRP A 290 18.69 6.42 -8.30
N LYS A 291 18.62 7.58 -7.65
CA LYS A 291 19.80 8.35 -7.22
C LYS A 291 19.67 8.79 -5.76
N ALA A 292 20.58 8.30 -4.92
CA ALA A 292 20.69 8.78 -3.54
C ALA A 292 20.89 10.31 -3.47
N PRO A 293 20.34 10.96 -2.45
CA PRO A 293 19.80 10.45 -1.18
C PRO A 293 18.33 10.02 -1.21
N PHE A 294 17.68 9.85 -2.37
CA PHE A 294 16.29 9.47 -2.53
C PHE A 294 15.32 10.37 -1.75
N PRO A 295 15.29 11.69 -2.04
CA PRO A 295 14.42 12.62 -1.33
C PRO A 295 12.95 12.30 -1.56
N GLY A 296 12.13 12.54 -0.55
CA GLY A 296 10.70 12.27 -0.60
C GLY A 296 9.91 13.17 0.33
N ALA A 297 8.62 12.92 0.44
CA ALA A 297 7.73 13.66 1.33
C ALA A 297 6.56 12.79 1.82
N VAL A 298 6.00 13.19 2.95
CA VAL A 298 4.79 12.60 3.53
C VAL A 298 3.69 13.64 3.52
N TYR A 299 2.54 13.25 3.05
CA TYR A 299 1.39 14.12 2.86
C TYR A 299 0.17 13.65 3.64
N LEU A 300 -0.71 14.61 3.96
CA LEU A 300 -2.04 14.39 4.52
C LEU A 300 -3.09 15.08 3.64
N TRP A 301 -4.09 14.35 3.23
CA TRP A 301 -5.33 14.90 2.66
C TRP A 301 -6.46 14.78 3.66
N THR A 302 -7.27 15.84 3.77
CA THR A 302 -8.49 15.87 4.60
C THR A 302 -9.68 16.22 3.73
N ARG A 303 -10.85 15.60 3.99
CA ARG A 303 -12.14 15.93 3.39
C ARG A 303 -12.90 16.97 4.21
#